data_89960b942abcf0d388cc3029d6f96546
#
_entry.id   89960b942abcf0d388cc3029d6f96546
#
_cell.length_a   1.000
_cell.length_b   1.000
_cell.length_c   1.000
_cell.angle_alpha   90.00
_cell.angle_beta   90.00
_cell.angle_gamma   90.00
#
_symmetry.space_group_name_H-M   'P 1'
#
loop_
_entity.id
_entity.type
_entity.pdbx_description
1 polymer ?
#
loop_
_entity_poly.entity_id
_entity_poly.type
_entity_poly.pdbx_seq_one_letter_code
_entity_poly.pdbx_strand_id
1 'polypeptide(L)'
;MPRRLLATALVLLGVGLTGCTDEGADRQPGDPVTAEEAEVLAGLLARETEEGGADVVVTAPFGEEGLLTLTGEVDLAGSAGRARAVTSYGDGRPDDVRTLFFTREQVWFGDVPGLGEALAAAGLPDVPFVRRPLATGPDAVPLGDVLVQVVLNLGAEDADDAGAFLGAVTWEGQRSIDSRLATVYASDAGWSVAVDDTSELLLQYETELPGQGTDVTVTLADHGARTIALPGEDQSLDATAHPEVAAALGI
;
A
#
# COMPACT_ATOMS: atom_id res chain seq x y z
N MET A 1 -34.80 78.47 -36.47
CA MET A 1 -34.89 77.38 -35.46
C MET A 1 -33.84 76.34 -35.82
N PRO A 2 -32.72 76.26 -35.13
CA PRO A 2 -31.72 75.24 -35.41
C PRO A 2 -31.79 74.10 -34.37
N ARG A 3 -31.88 72.88 -34.88
CA ARG A 3 -31.81 71.63 -34.13
C ARG A 3 -30.37 71.35 -33.74
N ARG A 4 -30.10 71.24 -32.43
CA ARG A 4 -28.80 70.77 -31.89
C ARG A 4 -28.76 69.24 -31.86
N LEU A 5 -27.83 68.64 -32.55
CA LEU A 5 -27.44 67.22 -32.47
C LEU A 5 -26.47 67.04 -31.29
N LEU A 6 -26.88 66.27 -30.32
CA LEU A 6 -26.01 65.76 -29.27
C LEU A 6 -25.34 64.44 -29.74
N ALA A 7 -24.04 64.50 -29.85
CA ALA A 7 -23.22 63.30 -30.11
C ALA A 7 -22.88 62.65 -28.77
N THR A 8 -23.43 61.47 -28.54
CA THR A 8 -23.11 60.62 -27.37
C THR A 8 -21.93 59.73 -27.69
N ALA A 9 -20.77 59.99 -27.06
CA ALA A 9 -19.59 59.17 -27.17
C ALA A 9 -19.75 57.93 -26.26
N LEU A 10 -19.80 56.72 -26.88
CA LEU A 10 -19.83 55.44 -26.20
C LEU A 10 -18.38 55.01 -25.89
N VAL A 11 -17.97 55.09 -24.63
CA VAL A 11 -16.68 54.57 -24.17
C VAL A 11 -16.88 53.10 -23.91
N LEU A 12 -16.33 52.22 -24.79
CA LEU A 12 -16.21 50.78 -24.56
C LEU A 12 -15.06 50.51 -23.57
N LEU A 13 -15.37 50.27 -22.31
CA LEU A 13 -14.46 49.62 -21.36
C LEU A 13 -14.27 48.17 -21.79
N GLY A 14 -13.13 47.88 -22.37
CA GLY A 14 -12.65 46.50 -22.56
C GLY A 14 -12.27 45.91 -21.21
N VAL A 15 -13.16 45.07 -20.65
CA VAL A 15 -12.81 44.19 -19.56
C VAL A 15 -11.99 43.05 -20.12
N GLY A 16 -10.67 43.13 -19.92
CA GLY A 16 -9.77 42.00 -20.17
C GLY A 16 -10.14 40.86 -19.23
N LEU A 17 -10.80 39.87 -19.76
CA LEU A 17 -10.89 38.55 -19.13
C LEU A 17 -9.48 37.96 -19.20
N THR A 18 -8.71 38.11 -18.10
CA THR A 18 -7.57 37.23 -17.86
C THR A 18 -8.19 35.85 -17.62
N GLY A 19 -8.23 35.02 -18.67
CA GLY A 19 -8.55 33.61 -18.54
C GLY A 19 -7.51 32.99 -17.61
N CYS A 20 -7.96 32.53 -16.45
CA CYS A 20 -7.26 31.44 -15.80
C CYS A 20 -7.28 30.31 -16.80
N THR A 21 -6.14 30.01 -17.41
CA THR A 21 -5.92 28.74 -18.09
C THR A 21 -5.98 27.68 -17.01
N ASP A 22 -7.09 27.01 -16.92
CA ASP A 22 -7.27 25.78 -16.16
C ASP A 22 -6.38 24.72 -16.86
N GLU A 23 -5.12 24.61 -16.42
CA GLU A 23 -4.16 23.68 -17.01
C GLU A 23 -4.59 22.20 -16.87
N GLY A 24 -5.68 21.92 -16.13
CA GLY A 24 -6.24 20.59 -15.97
C GLY A 24 -7.32 20.19 -16.99
N ALA A 25 -7.87 21.15 -17.77
CA ALA A 25 -9.09 20.90 -18.56
C ALA A 25 -8.88 20.03 -19.84
N ASP A 26 -7.63 19.87 -20.30
CA ASP A 26 -7.30 19.15 -21.55
C ASP A 26 -6.37 17.94 -21.32
N ARG A 27 -6.08 17.57 -20.05
CA ARG A 27 -5.14 16.50 -19.72
C ARG A 27 -5.75 15.11 -19.98
N GLN A 28 -4.96 14.20 -20.56
CA GLN A 28 -5.40 12.83 -20.88
C GLN A 28 -4.58 11.80 -20.11
N PRO A 29 -5.19 10.66 -19.74
CA PRO A 29 -4.44 9.52 -19.19
C PRO A 29 -3.25 9.17 -20.07
N GLY A 30 -2.07 8.98 -19.47
CA GLY A 30 -0.80 8.79 -20.15
C GLY A 30 0.01 10.06 -20.33
N ASP A 31 -0.50 11.25 -19.98
CA ASP A 31 0.30 12.46 -20.00
C ASP A 31 1.40 12.43 -18.92
N PRO A 32 2.62 12.93 -19.22
CA PRO A 32 3.70 13.00 -18.25
C PRO A 32 3.29 13.79 -16.99
N VAL A 33 3.82 13.40 -15.83
CA VAL A 33 3.65 14.17 -14.60
C VAL A 33 4.32 15.54 -14.72
N THR A 34 3.74 16.54 -14.09
CA THR A 34 4.33 17.88 -13.96
C THR A 34 5.47 17.87 -12.92
N ALA A 35 6.25 18.95 -12.87
CA ALA A 35 7.29 19.06 -11.84
C ALA A 35 6.72 19.10 -10.41
N GLU A 36 5.54 19.72 -10.22
CA GLU A 36 4.85 19.75 -8.92
C GLU A 36 4.37 18.36 -8.49
N GLU A 37 3.79 17.58 -9.40
CA GLU A 37 3.38 16.21 -9.14
C GLU A 37 4.58 15.29 -8.88
N ALA A 38 5.70 15.49 -9.57
CA ALA A 38 6.94 14.76 -9.32
C ALA A 38 7.47 15.02 -7.90
N GLU A 39 7.37 16.25 -7.38
CA GLU A 39 7.70 16.58 -5.98
C GLU A 39 6.75 15.88 -4.98
N VAL A 40 5.45 15.82 -5.28
CA VAL A 40 4.48 15.08 -4.48
C VAL A 40 4.84 13.60 -4.43
N LEU A 41 5.14 13.00 -5.57
CA LEU A 41 5.52 11.59 -5.66
C LEU A 41 6.84 11.28 -4.94
N ALA A 42 7.83 12.15 -5.09
CA ALA A 42 9.12 12.02 -4.43
C ALA A 42 9.01 12.02 -2.90
N GLY A 43 8.12 12.84 -2.34
CA GLY A 43 7.89 12.91 -0.90
C GLY A 43 6.89 11.88 -0.36
N LEU A 44 6.23 11.10 -1.21
CA LEU A 44 5.07 10.27 -0.83
C LEU A 44 5.38 9.29 0.31
N LEU A 45 6.41 8.46 0.15
CA LEU A 45 6.75 7.43 1.14
C LEU A 45 7.34 8.01 2.44
N ALA A 46 8.01 9.16 2.36
CA ALA A 46 8.49 9.87 3.54
C ALA A 46 7.31 10.43 4.36
N ARG A 47 6.31 11.01 3.70
CA ARG A 47 5.07 11.47 4.36
C ARG A 47 4.31 10.32 5.04
N GLU A 48 4.25 9.14 4.43
CA GLU A 48 3.66 7.96 5.07
C GLU A 48 4.36 7.59 6.39
N THR A 49 5.69 7.68 6.40
CA THR A 49 6.49 7.46 7.62
C THR A 49 6.29 8.56 8.65
N GLU A 50 6.20 9.83 8.24
CA GLU A 50 5.93 10.96 9.12
C GLU A 50 4.55 10.89 9.78
N GLU A 51 3.52 10.42 9.07
CA GLU A 51 2.19 10.15 9.64
C GLU A 51 2.21 9.00 10.65
N GLY A 52 3.16 8.07 10.50
CA GLY A 52 3.45 6.99 11.44
C GLY A 52 2.88 5.64 11.03
N GLY A 53 1.73 5.57 10.36
CA GLY A 53 1.15 4.32 9.89
C GLY A 53 -0.29 4.47 9.40
N ALA A 54 -0.93 3.34 9.11
CA ALA A 54 -2.28 3.31 8.57
C ALA A 54 -2.97 1.97 8.85
N ASP A 55 -4.28 1.92 8.68
CA ASP A 55 -5.00 0.68 8.44
C ASP A 55 -4.67 0.19 7.03
N VAL A 56 -4.47 -1.11 6.86
CA VAL A 56 -4.02 -1.69 5.60
C VAL A 56 -4.89 -2.87 5.18
N VAL A 57 -5.24 -2.89 3.90
CA VAL A 57 -5.83 -4.06 3.23
C VAL A 57 -4.94 -4.40 2.04
N VAL A 58 -4.43 -5.63 2.00
CA VAL A 58 -3.66 -6.16 0.87
C VAL A 58 -4.44 -7.30 0.24
N THR A 59 -4.54 -7.32 -1.07
CA THR A 59 -5.11 -8.43 -1.83
C THR A 59 -4.15 -8.89 -2.90
N ALA A 60 -3.99 -10.20 -3.01
CA ALA A 60 -3.18 -10.83 -4.05
C ALA A 60 -3.84 -12.13 -4.53
N PRO A 61 -4.02 -12.35 -5.84
CA PRO A 61 -4.39 -13.64 -6.40
C PRO A 61 -3.41 -14.73 -5.97
N PHE A 62 -3.94 -15.93 -5.76
CA PHE A 62 -3.19 -17.08 -5.29
C PHE A 62 -3.65 -18.35 -6.02
N GLY A 63 -2.75 -18.98 -6.75
CA GLY A 63 -3.11 -20.08 -7.64
C GLY A 63 -4.07 -19.65 -8.75
N GLU A 64 -4.95 -20.56 -9.19
CA GLU A 64 -5.88 -20.29 -10.31
C GLU A 64 -7.15 -19.53 -9.87
N GLU A 65 -7.67 -19.77 -8.68
CA GLU A 65 -8.93 -19.20 -8.19
C GLU A 65 -8.84 -18.70 -6.74
N GLY A 66 -7.66 -18.77 -6.11
CA GLY A 66 -7.46 -18.35 -4.73
C GLY A 66 -7.18 -16.88 -4.59
N LEU A 67 -7.40 -16.38 -3.38
CA LEU A 67 -7.11 -15.01 -2.98
C LEU A 67 -6.47 -15.00 -1.58
N LEU A 68 -5.34 -14.33 -1.44
CA LEU A 68 -4.77 -14.00 -0.15
C LEU A 68 -5.12 -12.55 0.19
N THR A 69 -5.77 -12.35 1.34
CA THR A 69 -6.11 -11.03 1.86
C THR A 69 -5.46 -10.84 3.22
N LEU A 70 -4.73 -9.73 3.39
CA LEU A 70 -4.26 -9.25 4.69
C LEU A 70 -5.09 -8.02 5.07
N THR A 71 -5.66 -8.02 6.26
CA THR A 71 -6.39 -6.85 6.80
C THR A 71 -5.88 -6.54 8.19
N GLY A 72 -5.43 -5.33 8.42
CA GLY A 72 -4.83 -4.96 9.70
C GLY A 72 -4.30 -3.54 9.74
N GLU A 73 -3.22 -3.35 10.47
CA GLU A 73 -2.58 -2.05 10.64
C GLU A 73 -1.06 -2.18 10.52
N VAL A 74 -0.43 -1.13 10.05
CA VAL A 74 1.01 -1.00 9.90
C VAL A 74 1.52 0.26 10.60
N ASP A 75 2.60 0.12 11.35
CA ASP A 75 3.45 1.18 11.88
C ASP A 75 4.62 1.32 10.90
N LEU A 76 4.55 2.30 10.00
CA LEU A 76 5.60 2.53 9.00
C LEU A 76 6.85 3.14 9.63
N ALA A 77 6.68 4.02 10.62
CA ALA A 77 7.80 4.60 11.37
C ALA A 77 8.56 3.54 12.17
N GLY A 78 7.84 2.60 12.83
CA GLY A 78 8.42 1.49 13.58
C GLY A 78 8.74 0.26 12.74
N SER A 79 8.40 0.24 11.44
CA SER A 79 8.58 -0.90 10.54
C SER A 79 8.01 -2.21 11.09
N ALA A 80 6.78 -2.15 11.61
CA ALA A 80 6.08 -3.29 12.19
C ALA A 80 4.60 -3.29 11.77
N GLY A 81 3.96 -4.44 11.84
CA GLY A 81 2.53 -4.52 11.58
C GLY A 81 1.87 -5.73 12.19
N ARG A 82 0.55 -5.71 12.20
CA ARG A 82 -0.29 -6.88 12.48
C ARG A 82 -1.43 -6.95 11.48
N ALA A 83 -1.78 -8.17 11.10
CA ALA A 83 -2.88 -8.39 10.18
C ALA A 83 -3.58 -9.73 10.46
N ARG A 84 -4.83 -9.81 10.05
CA ARG A 84 -5.53 -11.05 9.83
C ARG A 84 -5.30 -11.46 8.38
N ALA A 85 -4.67 -12.59 8.18
CA ALA A 85 -4.48 -13.20 6.86
C ALA A 85 -5.60 -14.20 6.59
N VAL A 86 -6.22 -14.08 5.43
CA VAL A 86 -7.24 -15.02 4.95
C VAL A 86 -6.81 -15.53 3.60
N THR A 87 -6.59 -16.84 3.48
CA THR A 87 -6.37 -17.50 2.21
C THR A 87 -7.63 -18.23 1.80
N SER A 88 -8.31 -17.72 0.76
CA SER A 88 -9.43 -18.38 0.11
C SER A 88 -8.92 -19.18 -1.09
N TYR A 89 -9.36 -20.42 -1.24
CA TYR A 89 -8.81 -21.31 -2.27
C TYR A 89 -9.67 -21.43 -3.53
N GLY A 90 -10.90 -20.92 -3.53
CA GLY A 90 -11.82 -21.00 -4.67
C GLY A 90 -12.38 -22.41 -4.97
N ASP A 91 -11.80 -23.47 -4.42
CA ASP A 91 -12.15 -24.87 -4.68
C ASP A 91 -13.16 -25.47 -3.69
N GLY A 92 -13.72 -24.64 -2.81
CA GLY A 92 -14.68 -25.04 -1.78
C GLY A 92 -14.07 -25.59 -0.50
N ARG A 93 -12.75 -25.62 -0.36
CA ARG A 93 -12.08 -25.82 0.93
C ARG A 93 -12.41 -24.66 1.88
N PRO A 94 -12.43 -24.91 3.21
CA PRO A 94 -12.47 -23.80 4.18
C PRO A 94 -11.29 -22.86 3.99
N ASP A 95 -11.54 -21.57 4.23
CA ASP A 95 -10.48 -20.56 4.23
C ASP A 95 -9.46 -20.87 5.34
N ASP A 96 -8.17 -20.68 5.06
CA ASP A 96 -7.12 -20.64 6.07
C ASP A 96 -7.06 -19.21 6.64
N VAL A 97 -7.23 -19.11 7.96
CA VAL A 97 -7.27 -17.83 8.67
C VAL A 97 -6.18 -17.82 9.72
N ARG A 98 -5.29 -16.84 9.65
CA ARG A 98 -4.18 -16.69 10.59
C ARG A 98 -4.08 -15.25 11.08
N THR A 99 -3.60 -15.07 12.30
CA THR A 99 -3.12 -13.79 12.79
C THR A 99 -1.64 -13.68 12.46
N LEU A 100 -1.24 -12.56 11.86
CA LEU A 100 0.15 -12.24 11.57
C LEU A 100 0.60 -11.04 12.40
N PHE A 101 1.81 -11.12 12.95
CA PHE A 101 2.61 -9.96 13.34
C PHE A 101 3.89 -10.01 12.53
N PHE A 102 4.41 -8.84 12.16
CA PHE A 102 5.59 -8.80 11.30
C PHE A 102 6.44 -7.56 11.54
N THR A 103 7.72 -7.73 11.28
CA THR A 103 8.72 -6.67 11.15
C THR A 103 9.54 -6.91 9.89
N ARG A 104 10.52 -6.07 9.59
CA ARG A 104 11.48 -6.32 8.49
C ARG A 104 12.31 -7.58 8.66
N GLU A 105 12.39 -8.14 9.86
CA GLU A 105 13.25 -9.28 10.18
C GLU A 105 12.47 -10.57 10.44
N GLN A 106 11.28 -10.48 11.01
CA GLN A 106 10.54 -11.63 11.52
C GLN A 106 9.05 -11.56 11.22
N VAL A 107 8.44 -12.75 11.15
CA VAL A 107 7.00 -12.93 11.08
C VAL A 107 6.56 -13.92 12.16
N TRP A 108 5.44 -13.59 12.84
CA TRP A 108 4.75 -14.45 13.82
C TRP A 108 3.41 -14.87 13.26
N PHE A 109 3.10 -16.14 13.40
CA PHE A 109 1.83 -16.73 13.01
C PHE A 109 1.06 -17.14 14.26
N GLY A 110 -0.12 -16.59 14.47
CA GLY A 110 -1.11 -17.01 15.44
C GLY A 110 -2.29 -17.70 14.76
N ASP A 111 -3.16 -18.29 15.57
CA ASP A 111 -4.35 -19.05 15.10
C ASP A 111 -3.99 -20.18 14.11
N VAL A 112 -2.79 -20.77 14.27
CA VAL A 112 -2.29 -21.82 13.38
C VAL A 112 -3.01 -23.14 13.69
N PRO A 113 -3.76 -23.71 12.71
CA PRO A 113 -4.43 -24.98 12.93
C PRO A 113 -3.45 -26.10 13.30
N GLY A 114 -3.75 -26.85 14.35
CA GLY A 114 -2.93 -27.98 14.81
C GLY A 114 -1.70 -27.58 15.65
N LEU A 115 -1.49 -26.30 15.95
CA LEU A 115 -0.31 -25.85 16.72
C LEU A 115 -0.19 -26.54 18.07
N GLY A 116 -1.26 -26.53 18.89
CA GLY A 116 -1.23 -27.17 20.21
C GLY A 116 -0.95 -28.68 20.16
N GLU A 117 -1.47 -29.37 19.13
CA GLU A 117 -1.21 -30.80 18.93
C GLU A 117 0.26 -31.06 18.53
N ALA A 118 0.81 -30.24 17.64
CA ALA A 118 2.21 -30.35 17.21
C ALA A 118 3.17 -30.07 18.38
N LEU A 119 2.88 -29.04 19.19
CA LEU A 119 3.67 -28.72 20.39
C LEU A 119 3.64 -29.86 21.42
N ALA A 120 2.45 -30.40 21.70
CA ALA A 120 2.28 -31.54 22.64
C ALA A 120 3.02 -32.78 22.15
N ALA A 121 2.96 -33.10 20.85
CA ALA A 121 3.69 -34.22 20.26
C ALA A 121 5.21 -34.06 20.35
N ALA A 122 5.71 -32.83 20.27
CA ALA A 122 7.13 -32.49 20.44
C ALA A 122 7.56 -32.34 21.91
N GLY A 123 6.64 -32.43 22.87
CA GLY A 123 6.92 -32.22 24.29
C GLY A 123 7.28 -30.76 24.64
N LEU A 124 6.81 -29.81 23.86
CA LEU A 124 7.06 -28.39 24.00
C LEU A 124 5.94 -27.68 24.77
N PRO A 125 6.23 -26.53 25.42
CA PRO A 125 5.22 -25.69 26.05
C PRO A 125 4.16 -25.24 25.05
N ASP A 126 2.91 -25.12 25.52
CA ASP A 126 1.83 -24.54 24.74
C ASP A 126 2.02 -23.01 24.63
N VAL A 127 2.17 -22.53 23.39
CA VAL A 127 2.35 -21.11 23.07
C VAL A 127 1.42 -20.72 21.91
N PRO A 128 0.90 -19.47 21.88
CA PRO A 128 -0.08 -19.06 20.88
C PRO A 128 0.53 -18.72 19.51
N PHE A 129 1.84 -18.53 19.40
CA PHE A 129 2.49 -18.09 18.19
C PHE A 129 3.66 -18.99 17.76
N VAL A 130 3.90 -19.03 16.44
CA VAL A 130 5.13 -19.55 15.83
C VAL A 130 5.82 -18.40 15.14
N ARG A 131 7.08 -18.15 15.42
CA ARG A 131 7.89 -17.12 14.75
C ARG A 131 8.96 -17.73 13.87
N ARG A 132 9.26 -17.05 12.75
CA ARG A 132 10.42 -17.33 11.91
C ARG A 132 10.96 -16.05 11.29
N PRO A 133 12.21 -16.09 10.77
CA PRO A 133 12.70 -14.99 9.94
C PRO A 133 11.76 -14.73 8.75
N LEU A 134 11.60 -13.45 8.40
CA LEU A 134 10.94 -13.06 7.17
C LEU A 134 11.81 -13.53 6.00
N ALA A 135 11.25 -14.33 5.09
CA ALA A 135 11.99 -14.82 3.94
C ALA A 135 12.23 -13.67 2.96
N THR A 136 13.49 -13.50 2.56
CA THR A 136 13.95 -12.51 1.59
C THR A 136 14.94 -13.15 0.63
N GLY A 137 15.02 -12.66 -0.59
CA GLY A 137 16.04 -13.13 -1.55
C GLY A 137 15.47 -13.63 -2.88
N PRO A 138 16.32 -14.21 -3.74
CA PRO A 138 15.95 -14.62 -5.09
C PRO A 138 15.25 -15.99 -5.16
N ASP A 139 15.26 -16.77 -4.08
CA ASP A 139 14.63 -18.08 -4.01
C ASP A 139 13.10 -17.95 -3.89
N ALA A 140 12.38 -19.05 -3.93
CA ALA A 140 10.91 -19.07 -3.81
C ALA A 140 10.48 -18.54 -2.44
N VAL A 141 10.19 -17.23 -2.37
CA VAL A 141 9.68 -16.55 -1.18
C VAL A 141 8.18 -16.81 -1.05
N PRO A 142 7.66 -17.19 0.14
CA PRO A 142 6.23 -17.31 0.36
C PRO A 142 5.50 -16.01 0.02
N LEU A 143 4.35 -16.11 -0.66
CA LEU A 143 3.58 -14.92 -1.06
C LEU A 143 3.28 -14.00 0.14
N GLY A 144 2.92 -14.54 1.29
CA GLY A 144 2.69 -13.75 2.51
C GLY A 144 3.88 -12.88 2.91
N ASP A 145 5.11 -13.40 2.77
CA ASP A 145 6.34 -12.66 3.08
C ASP A 145 6.59 -11.55 2.06
N VAL A 146 6.29 -11.81 0.78
CA VAL A 146 6.38 -10.77 -0.27
C VAL A 146 5.40 -9.64 0.03
N LEU A 147 4.16 -9.96 0.41
CA LEU A 147 3.16 -8.94 0.74
C LEU A 147 3.56 -8.12 1.97
N VAL A 148 4.12 -8.76 3.00
CA VAL A 148 4.68 -8.05 4.17
C VAL A 148 5.78 -7.08 3.74
N GLN A 149 6.71 -7.51 2.86
CA GLN A 149 7.75 -6.63 2.34
C GLN A 149 7.18 -5.46 1.53
N VAL A 150 6.17 -5.71 0.68
CA VAL A 150 5.48 -4.65 -0.07
C VAL A 150 4.92 -3.61 0.90
N VAL A 151 4.17 -4.02 1.92
CA VAL A 151 3.58 -3.10 2.92
C VAL A 151 4.64 -2.30 3.66
N LEU A 152 5.70 -2.97 4.17
CA LEU A 152 6.76 -2.27 4.93
C LEU A 152 7.62 -1.34 4.06
N ASN A 153 7.61 -1.52 2.74
CA ASN A 153 8.31 -0.65 1.80
C ASN A 153 7.46 0.55 1.33
N LEU A 154 6.22 0.70 1.83
CA LEU A 154 5.41 1.90 1.61
C LEU A 154 5.80 3.07 2.53
N GLY A 155 6.85 2.93 3.33
CA GLY A 155 7.45 4.00 4.11
C GLY A 155 8.93 4.14 3.82
N ALA A 156 9.43 5.39 3.81
CA ALA A 156 10.84 5.74 3.66
C ALA A 156 11.24 6.82 4.67
N GLU A 157 12.53 6.87 5.04
CA GLU A 157 13.04 7.92 5.95
C GLU A 157 13.20 9.25 5.22
N ASP A 158 13.62 9.21 3.97
CA ASP A 158 13.92 10.38 3.14
C ASP A 158 13.06 10.39 1.87
N ALA A 159 12.83 11.59 1.32
CA ALA A 159 12.19 11.74 0.03
C ALA A 159 13.13 11.31 -1.11
N ASP A 160 12.56 10.78 -2.18
CA ASP A 160 13.25 10.42 -3.40
C ASP A 160 13.65 11.67 -4.22
N ASP A 161 14.39 11.47 -5.31
CA ASP A 161 14.69 12.52 -6.28
C ASP A 161 13.48 12.73 -7.21
N ALA A 162 12.84 13.90 -7.14
CA ALA A 162 11.71 14.25 -8.01
C ALA A 162 12.05 14.13 -9.51
N GLY A 163 13.32 14.36 -9.88
CA GLY A 163 13.79 14.18 -11.25
C GLY A 163 13.64 12.76 -11.78
N ALA A 164 13.65 11.75 -10.91
CA ALA A 164 13.47 10.35 -11.29
C ALA A 164 12.04 10.01 -11.77
N PHE A 165 11.05 10.80 -11.35
CA PHE A 165 9.65 10.62 -11.76
C PHE A 165 9.34 11.30 -13.10
N LEU A 166 10.07 12.35 -13.46
CA LEU A 166 9.87 13.08 -14.71
C LEU A 166 10.18 12.19 -15.93
N GLY A 167 9.16 11.95 -16.74
CA GLY A 167 9.26 11.11 -17.94
C GLY A 167 9.27 9.60 -17.70
N ALA A 168 9.21 9.15 -16.44
CA ALA A 168 9.06 7.74 -16.05
C ALA A 168 7.68 7.42 -15.49
N VAL A 169 6.90 8.45 -15.14
CA VAL A 169 5.58 8.33 -14.55
C VAL A 169 4.58 9.17 -15.33
N THR A 170 3.38 8.66 -15.49
CA THR A 170 2.26 9.29 -16.18
C THR A 170 1.09 9.53 -15.23
N TRP A 171 0.34 10.58 -15.51
CA TRP A 171 -0.95 10.85 -14.88
C TRP A 171 -2.03 10.01 -15.56
N GLU A 172 -2.84 9.28 -14.75
CA GLU A 172 -3.86 8.37 -15.26
C GLU A 172 -5.30 8.85 -14.96
N GLY A 173 -5.43 10.04 -14.39
CA GLY A 173 -6.73 10.60 -14.05
C GLY A 173 -6.99 10.64 -12.55
N GLN A 174 -8.26 10.83 -12.22
CA GLN A 174 -8.73 10.87 -10.85
C GLN A 174 -9.78 9.79 -10.60
N ARG A 175 -9.77 9.20 -9.41
CA ARG A 175 -10.80 8.26 -8.97
C ARG A 175 -11.15 8.46 -7.50
N SER A 176 -12.31 7.95 -7.08
CA SER A 176 -12.67 7.94 -5.67
C SER A 176 -12.26 6.62 -5.02
N ILE A 177 -11.54 6.68 -3.90
CA ILE A 177 -11.17 5.55 -3.06
C ILE A 177 -11.69 5.85 -1.65
N ASP A 178 -12.56 4.99 -1.14
CA ASP A 178 -13.21 5.16 0.17
C ASP A 178 -13.80 6.57 0.40
N SER A 179 -14.44 7.10 -0.64
CA SER A 179 -15.06 8.45 -0.67
C SER A 179 -14.06 9.62 -0.64
N ARG A 180 -12.77 9.36 -0.80
CA ARG A 180 -11.72 10.37 -0.97
C ARG A 180 -11.37 10.49 -2.45
N LEU A 181 -11.18 11.70 -2.94
CA LEU A 181 -10.72 11.94 -4.31
C LEU A 181 -9.20 11.73 -4.34
N ALA A 182 -8.76 10.93 -5.28
CA ALA A 182 -7.34 10.62 -5.46
C ALA A 182 -6.91 10.82 -6.91
N THR A 183 -5.74 11.37 -7.11
CA THR A 183 -5.05 11.40 -8.39
C THR A 183 -4.23 10.12 -8.56
N VAL A 184 -4.35 9.50 -9.73
CA VAL A 184 -3.68 8.23 -10.06
C VAL A 184 -2.48 8.50 -10.95
N TYR A 185 -1.38 7.87 -10.59
CA TYR A 185 -0.14 7.90 -11.36
C TYR A 185 0.32 6.47 -11.64
N ALA A 186 0.89 6.23 -12.81
CA ALA A 186 1.42 4.92 -13.21
C ALA A 186 2.85 5.04 -13.75
N SER A 187 3.62 3.98 -13.56
CA SER A 187 4.98 3.87 -14.08
C SER A 187 5.09 2.74 -15.09
N ASP A 188 5.93 2.92 -16.10
CA ASP A 188 6.32 1.86 -17.05
C ASP A 188 7.00 0.65 -16.35
N ALA A 189 7.41 0.80 -15.08
CA ALA A 189 7.92 -0.29 -14.27
C ALA A 189 6.83 -1.24 -13.73
N GLY A 190 5.54 -1.00 -14.05
CA GLY A 190 4.43 -1.88 -13.69
C GLY A 190 3.86 -1.65 -12.30
N TRP A 191 3.95 -0.42 -11.78
CA TRP A 191 3.25 -0.03 -10.57
C TRP A 191 2.36 1.20 -10.80
N SER A 192 1.33 1.35 -9.99
CA SER A 192 0.53 2.56 -9.91
C SER A 192 0.26 2.97 -8.46
N VAL A 193 0.06 4.26 -8.25
CA VAL A 193 -0.30 4.85 -6.96
C VAL A 193 -1.51 5.76 -7.12
N ALA A 194 -2.38 5.74 -6.12
CA ALA A 194 -3.45 6.73 -5.98
C ALA A 194 -3.16 7.56 -4.75
N VAL A 195 -2.97 8.86 -4.95
CA VAL A 195 -2.59 9.85 -3.94
C VAL A 195 -3.80 10.73 -3.64
N ASP A 196 -4.11 10.92 -2.37
CA ASP A 196 -5.20 11.79 -1.94
C ASP A 196 -4.93 13.24 -2.31
N ASP A 197 -5.87 13.88 -2.99
CA ASP A 197 -5.72 15.26 -3.49
C ASP A 197 -5.63 16.32 -2.37
N THR A 198 -5.96 15.97 -1.13
CA THR A 198 -6.00 16.91 -0.01
C THR A 198 -4.82 16.75 0.94
N SER A 199 -4.52 15.50 1.31
CA SER A 199 -3.46 15.19 2.28
C SER A 199 -2.15 14.79 1.62
N GLU A 200 -2.14 14.52 0.32
CA GLU A 200 -1.01 13.97 -0.46
C GLU A 200 -0.48 12.64 0.10
N LEU A 201 -1.34 11.88 0.78
CA LEU A 201 -1.04 10.56 1.31
C LEU A 201 -1.44 9.47 0.31
N LEU A 202 -0.76 8.33 0.40
CA LEU A 202 -1.03 7.15 -0.41
C LEU A 202 -2.35 6.50 0.01
N LEU A 203 -3.32 6.41 -0.89
CA LEU A 203 -4.56 5.67 -0.64
C LEU A 203 -4.51 4.25 -1.21
N GLN A 204 -3.84 4.07 -2.34
CA GLN A 204 -3.71 2.75 -2.95
C GLN A 204 -2.39 2.62 -3.71
N TYR A 205 -1.79 1.45 -3.61
CA TYR A 205 -0.64 1.01 -4.39
C TYR A 205 -1.00 -0.27 -5.12
N GLU A 206 -0.73 -0.33 -6.40
CA GLU A 206 -0.93 -1.52 -7.23
C GLU A 206 0.37 -1.88 -7.93
N THR A 207 0.71 -3.17 -7.97
CA THR A 207 1.91 -3.64 -8.65
C THR A 207 1.74 -5.09 -9.09
N GLU A 208 2.40 -5.45 -10.19
CA GLU A 208 2.57 -6.84 -10.59
C GLU A 208 3.83 -7.41 -9.94
N LEU A 209 3.70 -8.57 -9.27
CA LEU A 209 4.86 -9.24 -8.67
C LEU A 209 5.74 -9.85 -9.75
N PRO A 210 7.05 -9.51 -9.79
CA PRO A 210 7.96 -10.00 -10.81
C PRO A 210 8.00 -11.53 -10.89
N GLY A 211 7.79 -12.07 -12.09
CA GLY A 211 7.88 -13.50 -12.37
C GLY A 211 6.71 -14.36 -11.88
N GLN A 212 5.70 -13.76 -11.23
CA GLN A 212 4.50 -14.47 -10.76
C GLN A 212 3.25 -14.10 -11.57
N GLY A 213 3.27 -12.98 -12.31
CA GLY A 213 2.10 -12.47 -13.02
C GLY A 213 0.91 -12.21 -12.07
N THR A 214 1.22 -11.84 -10.83
CA THR A 214 0.26 -11.65 -9.75
C THR A 214 0.12 -10.17 -9.47
N ASP A 215 -1.06 -9.63 -9.68
CA ASP A 215 -1.40 -8.25 -9.33
C ASP A 215 -1.65 -8.14 -7.83
N VAL A 216 -0.93 -7.26 -7.17
CA VAL A 216 -1.11 -6.94 -5.75
C VAL A 216 -1.70 -5.56 -5.62
N THR A 217 -2.76 -5.46 -4.82
CA THR A 217 -3.34 -4.17 -4.43
C THR A 217 -3.18 -3.98 -2.93
N VAL A 218 -2.60 -2.85 -2.54
CA VAL A 218 -2.54 -2.37 -1.15
C VAL A 218 -3.40 -1.13 -1.03
N THR A 219 -4.36 -1.12 -0.12
CA THR A 219 -5.17 0.07 0.21
C THR A 219 -4.84 0.51 1.62
N LEU A 220 -4.57 1.80 1.79
CA LEU A 220 -4.29 2.43 3.08
C LEU A 220 -5.46 3.36 3.47
N ALA A 221 -5.81 3.34 4.74
CA ALA A 221 -6.86 4.17 5.31
C ALA A 221 -6.49 4.60 6.74
N ASP A 222 -7.24 5.55 7.28
CA ASP A 222 -7.11 6.00 8.67
C ASP A 222 -5.64 6.25 9.09
N HIS A 223 -4.91 7.00 8.25
CA HIS A 223 -3.52 7.35 8.49
C HIS A 223 -3.32 8.02 9.85
N GLY A 224 -2.21 7.72 10.50
CA GLY A 224 -1.84 8.26 11.80
C GLY A 224 -0.95 7.30 12.59
N ALA A 225 -0.40 7.77 13.70
CA ALA A 225 0.51 7.00 14.53
C ALA A 225 -0.08 5.65 14.97
N ARG A 226 0.68 4.58 14.83
CA ARG A 226 0.35 3.23 15.28
C ARG A 226 1.37 2.75 16.32
N THR A 227 0.97 1.79 17.13
CA THR A 227 1.87 1.09 18.05
C THR A 227 1.54 -0.39 18.01
N ILE A 228 2.42 -1.18 17.44
CA ILE A 228 2.24 -2.62 17.29
C ILE A 228 2.93 -3.35 18.44
N ALA A 229 2.14 -3.95 19.33
CA ALA A 229 2.66 -4.80 20.40
C ALA A 229 2.97 -6.19 19.83
N LEU A 230 4.25 -6.47 19.59
CA LEU A 230 4.70 -7.77 19.08
C LEU A 230 4.61 -8.87 20.15
N PRO A 231 4.34 -10.15 19.77
CA PRO A 231 4.38 -11.27 20.69
C PRO A 231 5.76 -11.43 21.34
N GLY A 232 5.79 -11.70 22.66
CA GLY A 232 7.00 -11.94 23.40
C GLY A 232 7.66 -13.29 23.07
N GLU A 233 8.92 -13.46 23.50
CA GLU A 233 9.66 -14.72 23.31
C GLU A 233 9.00 -15.88 24.07
N ASP A 234 8.42 -15.62 25.23
CA ASP A 234 7.69 -16.57 26.05
C ASP A 234 6.34 -16.98 25.47
N GLN A 235 5.85 -16.24 24.49
CA GLN A 235 4.58 -16.48 23.77
C GLN A 235 4.79 -17.15 22.41
N SER A 236 6.05 -17.38 22.01
CA SER A 236 6.35 -17.78 20.64
C SER A 236 7.29 -18.97 20.56
N LEU A 237 6.98 -19.96 19.71
CA LEU A 237 7.91 -20.99 19.31
C LEU A 237 8.81 -20.45 18.19
N ASP A 238 10.11 -20.65 18.30
CA ASP A 238 11.07 -20.36 17.23
C ASP A 238 11.09 -21.54 16.23
N ALA A 239 10.57 -21.32 15.02
CA ALA A 239 10.50 -22.31 13.96
C ALA A 239 11.89 -22.79 13.50
N THR A 240 12.93 -21.95 13.63
CA THR A 240 14.30 -22.35 13.25
C THR A 240 14.93 -23.32 14.24
N ALA A 241 14.53 -23.24 15.51
CA ALA A 241 14.95 -24.17 16.55
C ALA A 241 14.14 -25.49 16.52
N HIS A 242 12.93 -25.49 15.92
CA HIS A 242 11.99 -26.61 15.87
C HIS A 242 11.45 -26.82 14.45
N PRO A 243 12.32 -27.14 13.46
CA PRO A 243 11.94 -27.24 12.06
C PRO A 243 10.92 -28.36 11.79
N GLU A 244 10.89 -29.40 12.60
CA GLU A 244 9.91 -30.48 12.50
C GLU A 244 8.49 -30.01 12.84
N VAL A 245 8.33 -29.11 13.82
CA VAL A 245 7.05 -28.52 14.17
C VAL A 245 6.63 -27.54 13.08
N ALA A 246 7.53 -26.67 12.62
CA ALA A 246 7.27 -25.72 11.55
C ALA A 246 6.80 -26.43 10.27
N ALA A 247 7.50 -27.51 9.86
CA ALA A 247 7.12 -28.31 8.69
C ALA A 247 5.73 -28.97 8.84
N ALA A 248 5.39 -29.48 10.04
CA ALA A 248 4.09 -30.07 10.30
C ALA A 248 2.95 -29.04 10.19
N LEU A 249 3.22 -27.75 10.43
CA LEU A 249 2.27 -26.63 10.39
C LEU A 249 2.26 -25.89 9.04
N GLY A 250 3.14 -26.23 8.12
CA GLY A 250 3.30 -25.55 6.84
C GLY A 250 3.79 -24.11 6.96
N ILE A 251 4.72 -23.85 7.91
CA ILE A 251 5.31 -22.53 8.22
C ILE A 251 6.78 -22.49 7.81
#